data_533b5de7b77c4024752fd3ae916baf98
#
_entry.id   533b5de7b77c4024752fd3ae916baf98
#
_cell.length_a   1.000
_cell.length_b   1.000
_cell.length_c   1.000
_cell.angle_alpha   90.00
_cell.angle_beta   90.00
_cell.angle_gamma   90.00
#
_symmetry.space_group_name_H-M   'P 1'
#
loop_
_entity.id
_entity.type
_entity.pdbx_description
1 polymer ?
#
loop_
_entity_poly.entity_id
_entity_poly.type
_entity_poly.pdbx_seq_one_letter_code
_entity_poly.pdbx_strand_id
1 'polypeptide(L)'
;MQKVLVIGGAGYIGSHVVKALLAEKFAVTVYDNLSTGQECNLFKEAEFVKGDIADCELLEKTMSKGFDAVVHLAAKKAVGESMENPQLYARNNINGSINIFNAMVNTGVKNVVFSSTAAVYGMPQYLPIDENHPINPMSFYGFTKYEIERVMDWYSRLKDFNYTALRYFNAVGYASDGSITGREKNPQNLLPIIMEVATGKREKLLVFGNDYDTPDGTCLRDYIHVEDLASAHVAAIKKMLSEHKSYVINLSTDIGTSVLEMIQSVERVTGRKINYEMAPRRAGDPSTVVATNKYAKEILGWSPKYTNIDEIVRTTWNLEVK
;
A
#
# COMPACT_ATOMS: atom_id res chain seq x y z
N MET A 1 -13.61 -0.15 -23.86
CA MET A 1 -13.37 0.14 -22.43
C MET A 1 -12.18 -0.71 -22.02
N GLN A 2 -11.14 -0.10 -21.46
CA GLN A 2 -9.95 -0.84 -21.00
C GLN A 2 -10.28 -1.68 -19.77
N LYS A 3 -9.74 -2.92 -19.73
CA LYS A 3 -10.03 -3.90 -18.69
C LYS A 3 -8.85 -4.03 -17.74
N VAL A 4 -9.09 -3.94 -16.43
CA VAL A 4 -8.07 -4.07 -15.39
C VAL A 4 -8.44 -5.19 -14.42
N LEU A 5 -7.50 -6.09 -14.17
CA LEU A 5 -7.60 -7.11 -13.13
C LEU A 5 -6.93 -6.59 -11.86
N VAL A 6 -7.68 -6.48 -10.75
CA VAL A 6 -7.15 -6.06 -9.45
C VAL A 6 -7.03 -7.26 -8.53
N ILE A 7 -5.81 -7.75 -8.34
CA ILE A 7 -5.48 -8.88 -7.48
C ILE A 7 -5.23 -8.37 -6.05
N GLY A 8 -6.06 -8.79 -5.10
CA GLY A 8 -6.14 -8.21 -3.76
C GLY A 8 -7.13 -7.04 -3.68
N GLY A 9 -8.11 -6.97 -4.60
CA GLY A 9 -9.02 -5.84 -4.73
C GLY A 9 -10.09 -5.72 -3.64
N ALA A 10 -10.33 -6.75 -2.82
CA ALA A 10 -11.21 -6.68 -1.66
C ALA A 10 -10.49 -6.21 -0.38
N GLY A 11 -9.17 -6.00 -0.43
CA GLY A 11 -8.36 -5.48 0.66
C GLY A 11 -8.53 -3.97 0.86
N TYR A 12 -7.87 -3.43 1.90
CA TYR A 12 -7.92 -2.01 2.26
C TYR A 12 -7.52 -1.09 1.09
N ILE A 13 -6.30 -1.19 0.58
CA ILE A 13 -5.85 -0.36 -0.55
C ILE A 13 -6.57 -0.78 -1.84
N GLY A 14 -6.76 -2.09 -2.04
CA GLY A 14 -7.36 -2.64 -3.26
C GLY A 14 -8.75 -2.11 -3.54
N SER A 15 -9.60 -2.02 -2.54
CA SER A 15 -10.97 -1.49 -2.70
C SER A 15 -11.00 -0.01 -3.12
N HIS A 16 -10.07 0.81 -2.62
CA HIS A 16 -9.94 2.19 -3.03
C HIS A 16 -9.42 2.31 -4.48
N VAL A 17 -8.49 1.41 -4.88
CA VAL A 17 -8.02 1.33 -6.28
C VAL A 17 -9.15 0.90 -7.20
N VAL A 18 -9.94 -0.11 -6.82
CA VAL A 18 -11.13 -0.54 -7.58
C VAL A 18 -12.10 0.62 -7.77
N LYS A 19 -12.43 1.35 -6.67
CA LYS A 19 -13.29 2.54 -6.72
C LYS A 19 -12.78 3.59 -7.71
N ALA A 20 -11.48 3.92 -7.62
CA ALA A 20 -10.86 4.91 -8.49
C ALA A 20 -10.87 4.48 -9.98
N LEU A 21 -10.61 3.20 -10.26
CA LEU A 21 -10.67 2.66 -11.64
C LEU A 21 -12.09 2.70 -12.21
N LEU A 22 -13.10 2.34 -11.41
CA LEU A 22 -14.51 2.42 -11.82
C LEU A 22 -14.93 3.86 -12.13
N ALA A 23 -14.52 4.83 -11.29
CA ALA A 23 -14.76 6.25 -11.52
C ALA A 23 -14.14 6.76 -12.84
N GLU A 24 -12.99 6.21 -13.22
CA GLU A 24 -12.31 6.49 -14.50
C GLU A 24 -12.79 5.60 -15.66
N LYS A 25 -13.88 4.87 -15.45
CA LYS A 25 -14.58 4.05 -16.45
C LYS A 25 -13.76 2.90 -17.03
N PHE A 26 -12.88 2.31 -16.23
CA PHE A 26 -12.29 1.01 -16.54
C PHE A 26 -13.32 -0.10 -16.29
N ALA A 27 -13.25 -1.19 -17.06
CA ALA A 27 -13.90 -2.44 -16.69
C ALA A 27 -13.00 -3.17 -15.69
N VAL A 28 -13.50 -3.38 -14.47
CA VAL A 28 -12.71 -3.92 -13.37
C VAL A 28 -13.17 -5.32 -13.02
N THR A 29 -12.21 -6.25 -12.92
CA THR A 29 -12.39 -7.55 -12.29
C THR A 29 -11.53 -7.61 -11.03
N VAL A 30 -12.13 -7.96 -9.90
CA VAL A 30 -11.44 -8.20 -8.63
C VAL A 30 -11.13 -9.69 -8.51
N TYR A 31 -9.87 -10.03 -8.21
CA TYR A 31 -9.43 -11.37 -7.85
C TYR A 31 -8.91 -11.35 -6.41
N ASP A 32 -9.59 -12.06 -5.50
CA ASP A 32 -9.25 -12.03 -4.07
C ASP A 32 -9.69 -13.34 -3.39
N ASN A 33 -8.87 -13.88 -2.50
CA ASN A 33 -9.20 -15.08 -1.73
C ASN A 33 -10.00 -14.77 -0.44
N LEU A 34 -10.18 -13.47 -0.12
CA LEU A 34 -10.86 -12.97 1.09
C LEU A 34 -10.17 -13.37 2.41
N SER A 35 -8.88 -13.73 2.37
CA SER A 35 -8.14 -14.06 3.60
C SER A 35 -7.96 -12.85 4.52
N THR A 36 -7.80 -11.66 3.95
CA THR A 36 -7.76 -10.37 4.64
C THR A 36 -8.72 -9.35 4.02
N GLY A 37 -9.06 -9.52 2.75
CA GLY A 37 -10.09 -8.78 2.04
C GLY A 37 -11.47 -9.06 2.62
N GLN A 38 -12.43 -8.17 2.36
CA GLN A 38 -13.79 -8.26 2.89
C GLN A 38 -14.83 -8.09 1.78
N GLU A 39 -15.89 -8.91 1.82
CA GLU A 39 -16.95 -8.84 0.81
C GLU A 39 -17.66 -7.49 0.77
N CYS A 40 -17.78 -6.79 1.91
CA CYS A 40 -18.37 -5.45 1.98
C CYS A 40 -17.55 -4.37 1.23
N ASN A 41 -16.33 -4.68 0.81
CA ASN A 41 -15.49 -3.80 -0.01
C ASN A 41 -15.64 -4.06 -1.52
N LEU A 42 -16.48 -5.01 -1.93
CA LEU A 42 -16.75 -5.30 -3.33
C LEU A 42 -17.78 -4.33 -3.91
N PHE A 43 -17.53 -3.85 -5.11
CA PHE A 43 -18.43 -2.97 -5.86
C PHE A 43 -19.25 -3.79 -6.84
N LYS A 44 -20.54 -3.48 -6.97
CA LYS A 44 -21.46 -4.19 -7.88
C LYS A 44 -21.08 -4.01 -9.36
N GLU A 45 -20.39 -2.93 -9.68
CA GLU A 45 -19.91 -2.58 -11.01
C GLU A 45 -18.64 -3.36 -11.42
N ALA A 46 -17.98 -4.04 -10.46
CA ALA A 46 -16.81 -4.86 -10.71
C ALA A 46 -17.18 -6.35 -10.72
N GLU A 47 -16.63 -7.10 -11.67
CA GLU A 47 -16.69 -8.56 -11.61
C GLU A 47 -15.85 -9.08 -10.43
N PHE A 48 -16.32 -10.10 -9.73
CA PHE A 48 -15.59 -10.72 -8.64
C PHE A 48 -15.25 -12.18 -8.95
N VAL A 49 -13.98 -12.52 -8.80
CA VAL A 49 -13.46 -13.90 -8.87
C VAL A 49 -12.82 -14.23 -7.54
N LYS A 50 -13.40 -15.18 -6.81
CA LYS A 50 -12.81 -15.68 -5.57
C LYS A 50 -11.69 -16.66 -5.91
N GLY A 51 -10.43 -16.28 -5.66
CA GLY A 51 -9.27 -17.11 -6.01
C GLY A 51 -8.03 -16.73 -5.21
N ASP A 52 -7.13 -17.70 -5.06
CA ASP A 52 -5.83 -17.54 -4.42
C ASP A 52 -4.73 -17.39 -5.48
N ILE A 53 -3.71 -16.57 -5.22
CA ILE A 53 -2.56 -16.40 -6.12
C ILE A 53 -1.68 -17.65 -6.22
N ALA A 54 -1.93 -18.66 -5.39
CA ALA A 54 -1.34 -19.99 -5.52
C ALA A 54 -2.05 -20.87 -6.55
N ASP A 55 -3.27 -20.52 -6.98
CA ASP A 55 -4.05 -21.25 -7.96
C ASP A 55 -3.71 -20.77 -9.39
N CYS A 56 -2.68 -21.39 -9.98
CA CYS A 56 -2.18 -21.03 -11.31
C CYS A 56 -3.23 -21.21 -12.40
N GLU A 57 -4.04 -22.29 -12.33
CA GLU A 57 -5.06 -22.60 -13.34
C GLU A 57 -6.17 -21.54 -13.34
N LEU A 58 -6.64 -21.14 -12.16
CA LEU A 58 -7.67 -20.11 -12.02
C LEU A 58 -7.14 -18.73 -12.43
N LEU A 59 -5.86 -18.42 -12.13
CA LEU A 59 -5.21 -17.19 -12.59
C LEU A 59 -5.18 -17.12 -14.12
N GLU A 60 -4.69 -18.17 -14.79
CA GLU A 60 -4.63 -18.21 -16.25
C GLU A 60 -6.03 -18.17 -16.88
N LYS A 61 -6.97 -18.96 -16.35
CA LYS A 61 -8.38 -18.92 -16.80
C LYS A 61 -8.98 -17.53 -16.65
N THR A 62 -8.68 -16.83 -15.55
CA THR A 62 -9.18 -15.48 -15.33
C THR A 62 -8.57 -14.52 -16.33
N MET A 63 -7.22 -14.54 -16.49
CA MET A 63 -6.51 -13.62 -17.36
C MET A 63 -6.78 -13.87 -18.85
N SER A 64 -7.15 -15.11 -19.24
CA SER A 64 -7.57 -15.44 -20.62
C SER A 64 -8.83 -14.70 -21.10
N LYS A 65 -9.56 -14.02 -20.18
CA LYS A 65 -10.66 -13.11 -20.57
C LYS A 65 -10.16 -11.81 -21.24
N GLY A 66 -8.84 -11.61 -21.27
CA GLY A 66 -8.16 -10.46 -21.88
C GLY A 66 -8.24 -9.21 -21.00
N PHE A 67 -7.08 -8.80 -20.46
CA PHE A 67 -6.91 -7.57 -19.67
C PHE A 67 -5.80 -6.71 -20.27
N ASP A 68 -5.99 -5.39 -20.19
CA ASP A 68 -4.98 -4.41 -20.62
C ASP A 68 -3.91 -4.21 -19.54
N ALA A 69 -4.27 -4.38 -18.27
CA ALA A 69 -3.35 -4.28 -17.14
C ALA A 69 -3.82 -5.11 -15.93
N VAL A 70 -2.84 -5.46 -15.09
CA VAL A 70 -3.02 -6.06 -13.76
C VAL A 70 -2.58 -5.05 -12.70
N VAL A 71 -3.32 -4.94 -11.60
CA VAL A 71 -2.86 -4.30 -10.36
C VAL A 71 -2.64 -5.40 -9.33
N HIS A 72 -1.40 -5.55 -8.86
CA HIS A 72 -1.01 -6.59 -7.92
C HIS A 72 -0.81 -6.01 -6.51
N LEU A 73 -1.82 -6.20 -5.64
CA LEU A 73 -1.84 -5.75 -4.25
C LEU A 73 -1.83 -6.93 -3.25
N ALA A 74 -2.12 -8.15 -3.71
CA ALA A 74 -2.20 -9.30 -2.82
C ALA A 74 -0.83 -9.65 -2.23
N ALA A 75 -0.67 -9.52 -0.92
CA ALA A 75 0.54 -9.88 -0.19
C ALA A 75 0.27 -10.01 1.31
N LYS A 76 1.10 -10.78 2.00
CA LYS A 76 1.30 -10.68 3.45
C LYS A 76 2.17 -9.45 3.74
N LYS A 77 1.80 -8.60 4.72
CA LYS A 77 2.42 -7.28 4.92
C LYS A 77 2.95 -6.99 6.33
N ALA A 78 2.70 -7.87 7.30
CA ALA A 78 3.11 -7.65 8.69
C ALA A 78 4.62 -7.88 8.85
N VAL A 79 5.36 -6.80 9.12
CA VAL A 79 6.83 -6.84 9.23
C VAL A 79 7.29 -7.81 10.32
N GLY A 80 6.70 -7.75 11.53
CA GLY A 80 7.04 -8.65 12.64
C GLY A 80 6.82 -10.12 12.28
N GLU A 81 5.62 -10.47 11.78
CA GLU A 81 5.30 -11.84 11.34
C GLU A 81 6.28 -12.34 10.27
N SER A 82 6.76 -11.46 9.39
CA SER A 82 7.70 -11.85 8.35
C SER A 82 9.05 -12.32 8.89
N MET A 83 9.45 -11.83 10.06
CA MET A 83 10.69 -12.23 10.73
C MET A 83 10.54 -13.56 11.49
N GLU A 84 9.32 -13.88 11.92
CA GLU A 84 8.99 -15.12 12.62
C GLU A 84 8.64 -16.26 11.66
N ASN A 85 7.96 -15.95 10.55
CA ASN A 85 7.44 -16.91 9.56
C ASN A 85 7.90 -16.59 8.14
N PRO A 86 9.22 -16.54 7.84
CA PRO A 86 9.72 -16.15 6.52
C PRO A 86 9.23 -17.08 5.39
N GLN A 87 9.07 -18.39 5.64
CA GLN A 87 8.56 -19.33 4.66
C GLN A 87 7.13 -19.02 4.19
N LEU A 88 6.28 -18.47 5.07
CA LEU A 88 4.93 -18.03 4.70
C LEU A 88 5.00 -16.85 3.73
N TYR A 89 5.90 -15.90 3.98
CA TYR A 89 6.11 -14.73 3.14
C TYR A 89 6.75 -15.08 1.80
N ALA A 90 7.75 -15.98 1.80
CA ALA A 90 8.36 -16.47 0.57
C ALA A 90 7.32 -17.14 -0.34
N ARG A 91 6.54 -18.07 0.22
CA ARG A 91 5.50 -18.78 -0.54
C ARG A 91 4.40 -17.85 -1.04
N ASN A 92 3.88 -16.97 -0.18
CA ASN A 92 2.76 -16.11 -0.57
C ASN A 92 3.22 -14.94 -1.44
N ASN A 93 4.24 -14.20 -1.02
CA ASN A 93 4.60 -12.97 -1.73
C ASN A 93 5.44 -13.28 -2.98
N ILE A 94 6.54 -14.04 -2.85
CA ILE A 94 7.44 -14.29 -3.99
C ILE A 94 6.80 -15.28 -4.96
N ASN A 95 6.46 -16.51 -4.50
CA ASN A 95 5.93 -17.53 -5.41
C ASN A 95 4.56 -17.11 -5.97
N GLY A 96 3.68 -16.53 -5.14
CA GLY A 96 2.39 -16.02 -5.61
C GLY A 96 2.54 -14.94 -6.68
N SER A 97 3.52 -14.03 -6.57
CA SER A 97 3.80 -13.03 -7.60
C SER A 97 4.34 -13.68 -8.89
N ILE A 98 5.22 -14.67 -8.78
CA ILE A 98 5.72 -15.44 -9.94
C ILE A 98 4.56 -16.13 -10.68
N ASN A 99 3.60 -16.69 -9.95
CA ASN A 99 2.41 -17.31 -10.56
C ASN A 99 1.59 -16.29 -11.36
N ILE A 100 1.40 -15.07 -10.80
CA ILE A 100 0.73 -13.96 -11.50
C ILE A 100 1.48 -13.62 -12.80
N PHE A 101 2.80 -13.43 -12.73
CA PHE A 101 3.60 -13.03 -13.88
C PHE A 101 3.64 -14.14 -14.96
N ASN A 102 3.70 -15.41 -14.57
CA ASN A 102 3.59 -16.52 -15.50
C ASN A 102 2.22 -16.53 -16.20
N ALA A 103 1.13 -16.38 -15.44
CA ALA A 103 -0.21 -16.30 -16.01
C ALA A 103 -0.35 -15.12 -16.98
N MET A 104 0.24 -13.95 -16.66
CA MET A 104 0.27 -12.79 -17.54
C MET A 104 1.00 -13.11 -18.86
N VAL A 105 2.20 -13.72 -18.79
CA VAL A 105 2.97 -14.11 -19.99
C VAL A 105 2.20 -15.12 -20.83
N ASN A 106 1.62 -16.16 -20.21
CA ASN A 106 0.90 -17.23 -20.90
C ASN A 106 -0.38 -16.71 -21.59
N THR A 107 -1.01 -15.66 -21.04
CA THR A 107 -2.26 -15.10 -21.57
C THR A 107 -2.07 -13.81 -22.38
N GLY A 108 -0.81 -13.34 -22.52
CA GLY A 108 -0.49 -12.15 -23.30
C GLY A 108 -0.82 -10.81 -22.60
N VAL A 109 -1.07 -10.81 -21.30
CA VAL A 109 -1.24 -9.57 -20.50
C VAL A 109 0.15 -8.98 -20.20
N LYS A 110 0.40 -7.75 -20.64
CA LYS A 110 1.77 -7.19 -20.65
C LYS A 110 2.06 -6.18 -19.56
N ASN A 111 1.04 -5.64 -18.89
CA ASN A 111 1.20 -4.47 -18.02
C ASN A 111 0.81 -4.79 -16.58
N VAL A 112 1.70 -4.50 -15.60
CA VAL A 112 1.41 -4.66 -14.18
C VAL A 112 1.80 -3.44 -13.36
N VAL A 113 0.88 -2.96 -12.52
CA VAL A 113 1.19 -2.05 -11.42
C VAL A 113 1.33 -2.87 -10.16
N PHE A 114 2.50 -2.79 -9.53
CA PHE A 114 2.84 -3.57 -8.36
C PHE A 114 2.90 -2.69 -7.10
N SER A 115 2.21 -3.13 -6.07
CA SER A 115 2.27 -2.58 -4.71
C SER A 115 3.60 -2.95 -4.06
N SER A 116 4.61 -2.07 -4.19
CA SER A 116 5.87 -2.18 -3.47
C SER A 116 5.81 -1.42 -2.13
N THR A 117 6.92 -1.13 -1.52
CA THR A 117 6.99 -0.56 -0.17
C THR A 117 8.27 0.22 0.06
N ALA A 118 8.22 1.24 0.93
CA ALA A 118 9.40 1.90 1.48
C ALA A 118 10.31 0.98 2.30
N ALA A 119 9.80 -0.15 2.78
CA ALA A 119 10.60 -1.13 3.55
C ALA A 119 11.76 -1.73 2.74
N VAL A 120 11.82 -1.56 1.43
CA VAL A 120 12.93 -1.96 0.57
C VAL A 120 14.21 -1.16 0.86
N TYR A 121 14.07 0.09 1.30
CA TYR A 121 15.22 0.97 1.58
C TYR A 121 15.96 0.64 2.87
N GLY A 122 15.24 0.12 3.87
CA GLY A 122 15.80 -0.15 5.20
C GLY A 122 16.12 1.13 5.96
N MET A 123 17.33 1.19 6.56
CA MET A 123 17.79 2.38 7.29
C MET A 123 18.18 3.49 6.30
N PRO A 124 17.53 4.67 6.36
CA PRO A 124 17.86 5.76 5.45
C PRO A 124 19.31 6.22 5.59
N GLN A 125 20.01 6.34 4.46
CA GLN A 125 21.36 6.87 4.40
C GLN A 125 21.38 8.37 4.13
N TYR A 126 20.33 8.90 3.50
CA TYR A 126 20.07 10.34 3.33
C TYR A 126 18.56 10.60 3.24
N LEU A 127 18.17 11.85 3.42
CA LEU A 127 16.78 12.32 3.37
C LEU A 127 16.68 13.57 2.49
N PRO A 128 15.55 13.78 1.81
CA PRO A 128 14.45 12.82 1.67
C PRO A 128 14.86 11.61 0.82
N ILE A 129 14.20 10.46 1.05
CA ILE A 129 14.44 9.23 0.27
C ILE A 129 13.91 9.45 -1.15
N ASP A 130 14.76 9.28 -2.16
CA ASP A 130 14.38 9.23 -3.58
C ASP A 130 14.53 7.81 -4.14
N GLU A 131 14.24 7.62 -5.43
CA GLU A 131 14.30 6.32 -6.10
C GLU A 131 15.75 5.80 -6.30
N ASN A 132 16.76 6.68 -6.19
CA ASN A 132 18.18 6.32 -6.28
C ASN A 132 18.77 5.92 -4.92
N HIS A 133 17.98 6.05 -3.84
CA HIS A 133 18.42 5.66 -2.51
C HIS A 133 18.83 4.17 -2.48
N PRO A 134 19.96 3.82 -1.83
CA PRO A 134 20.40 2.44 -1.71
C PRO A 134 19.31 1.53 -1.13
N ILE A 135 19.22 0.31 -1.67
CA ILE A 135 18.27 -0.71 -1.25
C ILE A 135 18.95 -1.65 -0.26
N ASN A 136 18.42 -1.72 0.96
CA ASN A 136 18.92 -2.61 2.00
C ASN A 136 17.79 -2.99 2.99
N PRO A 137 16.85 -3.86 2.61
CA PRO A 137 15.69 -4.18 3.43
C PRO A 137 16.09 -4.81 4.76
N MET A 138 15.56 -4.31 5.86
CA MET A 138 15.82 -4.80 7.23
C MET A 138 14.79 -5.83 7.70
N SER A 139 13.79 -6.14 6.90
CA SER A 139 12.78 -7.16 7.20
C SER A 139 12.61 -8.13 6.04
N PHE A 140 12.20 -9.35 6.36
CA PHE A 140 11.92 -10.33 5.32
C PHE A 140 10.76 -9.89 4.41
N TYR A 141 9.78 -9.16 4.94
CA TYR A 141 8.74 -8.51 4.12
C TYR A 141 9.34 -7.55 3.08
N GLY A 142 10.19 -6.60 3.52
CA GLY A 142 10.88 -5.68 2.61
C GLY A 142 11.73 -6.41 1.58
N PHE A 143 12.44 -7.45 1.99
CA PHE A 143 13.20 -8.33 1.09
C PHE A 143 12.29 -8.98 0.04
N THR A 144 11.14 -9.57 0.43
CA THR A 144 10.23 -10.19 -0.55
C THR A 144 9.72 -9.20 -1.58
N LYS A 145 9.42 -7.96 -1.17
CA LYS A 145 8.96 -6.91 -2.09
C LYS A 145 10.06 -6.50 -3.08
N TYR A 146 11.29 -6.34 -2.61
CA TYR A 146 12.43 -6.04 -3.47
C TYR A 146 12.75 -7.18 -4.45
N GLU A 147 12.73 -8.44 -4.00
CA GLU A 147 12.93 -9.57 -4.89
C GLU A 147 11.86 -9.64 -6.00
N ILE A 148 10.62 -9.29 -5.70
CA ILE A 148 9.56 -9.20 -6.72
C ILE A 148 9.87 -8.09 -7.74
N GLU A 149 10.36 -6.91 -7.32
CA GLU A 149 10.81 -5.86 -8.25
C GLU A 149 11.91 -6.38 -9.17
N ARG A 150 12.90 -7.12 -8.64
CA ARG A 150 13.98 -7.71 -9.44
C ARG A 150 13.47 -8.76 -10.42
N VAL A 151 12.51 -9.59 -10.00
CA VAL A 151 11.86 -10.56 -10.91
C VAL A 151 11.13 -9.84 -12.03
N MET A 152 10.36 -8.78 -11.74
CA MET A 152 9.68 -7.98 -12.77
C MET A 152 10.65 -7.36 -13.77
N ASP A 153 11.80 -6.86 -13.32
CA ASP A 153 12.84 -6.31 -14.20
C ASP A 153 13.35 -7.39 -15.18
N TRP A 154 13.59 -8.62 -14.72
CA TRP A 154 13.95 -9.73 -15.59
C TRP A 154 12.83 -10.12 -16.56
N TYR A 155 11.57 -10.16 -16.13
CA TYR A 155 10.44 -10.42 -17.01
C TYR A 155 10.29 -9.31 -18.06
N SER A 156 10.49 -8.05 -17.69
CA SER A 156 10.49 -6.91 -18.61
C SER A 156 11.53 -7.06 -19.72
N ARG A 157 12.74 -7.51 -19.38
CA ARG A 157 13.83 -7.72 -20.36
C ARG A 157 13.62 -8.92 -21.29
N LEU A 158 12.91 -9.95 -20.81
CA LEU A 158 12.86 -11.26 -21.48
C LEU A 158 11.51 -11.61 -22.11
N LYS A 159 10.42 -10.93 -21.71
CA LYS A 159 9.04 -11.37 -22.00
C LYS A 159 8.09 -10.28 -22.52
N ASP A 160 8.61 -9.14 -22.99
CA ASP A 160 7.77 -8.01 -23.43
C ASP A 160 6.72 -7.62 -22.36
N PHE A 161 7.21 -7.40 -21.18
CA PHE A 161 6.44 -7.18 -19.94
C PHE A 161 6.76 -5.81 -19.38
N ASN A 162 5.77 -4.97 -19.12
CA ASN A 162 5.95 -3.66 -18.52
C ASN A 162 5.44 -3.65 -17.09
N TYR A 163 6.16 -2.94 -16.22
CA TYR A 163 5.74 -2.83 -14.82
C TYR A 163 5.89 -1.40 -14.29
N THR A 164 5.05 -1.05 -13.34
CA THR A 164 5.28 0.10 -12.46
C THR A 164 5.24 -0.36 -11.01
N ALA A 165 6.40 -0.35 -10.35
CA ALA A 165 6.50 -0.63 -8.93
C ALA A 165 6.28 0.67 -8.16
N LEU A 166 5.21 0.74 -7.37
CA LEU A 166 4.87 1.90 -6.54
C LEU A 166 5.37 1.63 -5.11
N ARG A 167 6.42 2.33 -4.69
CA ARG A 167 6.98 2.27 -3.33
C ARG A 167 6.30 3.31 -2.48
N TYR A 168 5.42 2.92 -1.58
CA TYR A 168 4.74 3.85 -0.68
C TYR A 168 5.01 3.52 0.80
N PHE A 169 4.74 4.51 1.61
CA PHE A 169 5.09 4.55 3.01
C PHE A 169 3.88 4.09 3.85
N ASN A 170 3.36 4.92 4.72
CA ASN A 170 2.27 4.51 5.59
C ASN A 170 0.92 4.90 4.97
N ALA A 171 0.19 3.93 4.44
CA ALA A 171 -1.16 4.14 3.95
C ALA A 171 -2.11 4.43 5.12
N VAL A 172 -2.87 5.51 5.04
CA VAL A 172 -3.81 5.98 6.06
C VAL A 172 -5.09 6.55 5.46
N GLY A 173 -6.10 6.78 6.28
CA GLY A 173 -7.38 7.34 5.85
C GLY A 173 -8.33 6.29 5.29
N TYR A 174 -9.53 6.74 4.92
CA TYR A 174 -10.56 5.93 4.28
C TYR A 174 -11.29 6.76 3.22
N ALA A 175 -12.17 6.11 2.44
CA ALA A 175 -12.97 6.77 1.43
C ALA A 175 -13.74 7.95 2.04
N SER A 176 -13.48 9.15 1.54
CA SER A 176 -14.02 10.40 2.08
C SER A 176 -15.54 10.47 2.02
N ASP A 177 -16.15 9.77 1.04
CA ASP A 177 -17.61 9.63 0.89
C ASP A 177 -18.22 8.50 1.73
N GLY A 178 -17.38 7.71 2.44
CA GLY A 178 -17.80 6.59 3.28
C GLY A 178 -18.34 5.38 2.51
N SER A 179 -18.03 5.24 1.24
CA SER A 179 -18.46 4.12 0.39
C SER A 179 -17.73 2.81 0.69
N ILE A 180 -16.56 2.87 1.30
CA ILE A 180 -15.76 1.71 1.70
C ILE A 180 -15.81 1.60 3.22
N THR A 181 -16.36 0.51 3.73
CA THR A 181 -16.64 0.33 5.17
C THR A 181 -15.86 -0.81 5.83
N GLY A 182 -15.21 -1.66 5.05
CA GLY A 182 -14.44 -2.78 5.55
C GLY A 182 -13.17 -2.33 6.27
N ARG A 183 -13.10 -2.60 7.56
CA ARG A 183 -11.97 -2.23 8.43
C ARG A 183 -10.94 -3.34 8.46
N GLU A 184 -9.68 -2.96 8.56
CA GLU A 184 -8.60 -3.92 8.77
C GLU A 184 -8.79 -4.64 10.12
N LYS A 185 -8.72 -5.97 10.11
CA LYS A 185 -8.72 -6.78 11.32
C LYS A 185 -7.31 -6.79 11.91
N ASN A 186 -7.19 -6.57 13.23
CA ASN A 186 -5.91 -6.53 13.94
C ASN A 186 -4.89 -5.55 13.30
N PRO A 187 -5.19 -4.25 13.27
CA PRO A 187 -4.33 -3.27 12.63
C PRO A 187 -2.96 -3.19 13.32
N GLN A 188 -1.91 -3.05 12.53
CA GLN A 188 -0.54 -2.89 13.01
C GLN A 188 -0.01 -1.46 12.78
N ASN A 189 -0.74 -0.65 12.01
CA ASN A 189 -0.36 0.72 11.69
C ASN A 189 -0.81 1.69 12.79
N LEU A 190 -0.07 2.81 12.94
CA LEU A 190 -0.25 3.76 14.04
C LEU A 190 -1.67 4.34 14.12
N LEU A 191 -2.19 4.95 13.03
CA LEU A 191 -3.48 5.63 13.07
C LEU A 191 -4.65 4.70 13.46
N PRO A 192 -4.82 3.49 12.88
CA PRO A 192 -5.84 2.56 13.34
C PRO A 192 -5.73 2.18 14.82
N ILE A 193 -4.49 2.00 15.33
CA ILE A 193 -4.28 1.70 16.76
C ILE A 193 -4.70 2.89 17.64
N ILE A 194 -4.39 4.13 17.24
CA ILE A 194 -4.84 5.33 17.97
C ILE A 194 -6.38 5.41 17.94
N MET A 195 -7.03 5.06 16.82
CA MET A 195 -8.49 5.02 16.72
C MET A 195 -9.12 3.98 17.65
N GLU A 196 -8.47 2.82 17.85
CA GLU A 196 -8.91 1.85 18.86
C GLU A 196 -8.89 2.44 20.27
N VAL A 197 -7.87 3.25 20.60
CA VAL A 197 -7.83 3.96 21.89
C VAL A 197 -8.92 5.03 21.97
N ALA A 198 -9.08 5.84 20.91
CA ALA A 198 -10.11 6.87 20.84
C ALA A 198 -11.53 6.33 20.99
N THR A 199 -11.78 5.10 20.50
CA THR A 199 -13.09 4.43 20.57
C THR A 199 -13.27 3.55 21.83
N GLY A 200 -12.24 3.46 22.69
CA GLY A 200 -12.27 2.64 23.89
C GLY A 200 -12.10 1.13 23.67
N LYS A 201 -11.77 0.71 22.44
CA LYS A 201 -11.48 -0.71 22.11
C LYS A 201 -10.10 -1.15 22.63
N ARG A 202 -9.22 -0.20 22.90
CA ARG A 202 -7.88 -0.39 23.45
C ARG A 202 -7.67 0.56 24.62
N GLU A 203 -7.06 0.09 25.70
CA GLU A 203 -6.86 0.86 26.92
C GLU A 203 -5.85 1.99 26.71
N LYS A 204 -4.72 1.70 26.06
CA LYS A 204 -3.63 2.67 25.82
C LYS A 204 -2.82 2.36 24.57
N LEU A 205 -2.13 3.37 24.06
CA LEU A 205 -1.11 3.27 23.02
C LEU A 205 0.27 3.20 23.65
N LEU A 206 1.17 2.37 23.12
CA LEU A 206 2.60 2.43 23.42
C LEU A 206 3.31 3.27 22.35
N VAL A 207 3.97 4.34 22.76
CA VAL A 207 4.81 5.22 21.93
C VAL A 207 6.27 4.79 22.11
N PHE A 208 6.87 4.24 21.05
CA PHE A 208 8.21 3.65 21.11
C PHE A 208 9.30 4.68 20.82
N GLY A 209 10.04 5.07 21.86
CA GLY A 209 11.10 6.09 21.83
C GLY A 209 10.56 7.50 21.96
N ASN A 210 11.25 8.29 22.79
CA ASN A 210 10.99 9.72 23.04
C ASN A 210 12.28 10.54 23.04
N ASP A 211 13.34 9.95 22.51
CA ASP A 211 14.71 10.49 22.53
C ASP A 211 15.35 10.46 21.13
N TYR A 212 14.52 10.36 20.05
CA TYR A 212 15.00 10.49 18.67
C TYR A 212 15.42 11.95 18.40
N ASP A 213 16.36 12.12 17.47
CA ASP A 213 16.76 13.43 16.95
C ASP A 213 15.67 13.95 15.97
N THR A 214 14.57 14.41 16.56
CA THR A 214 13.36 14.90 15.89
C THR A 214 12.74 16.00 16.77
N PRO A 215 11.85 16.87 16.25
CA PRO A 215 11.33 18.01 16.98
C PRO A 215 10.67 17.69 18.33
N ASP A 216 10.02 16.53 18.46
CA ASP A 216 9.32 16.11 19.68
C ASP A 216 9.88 14.83 20.32
N GLY A 217 11.00 14.34 19.80
CA GLY A 217 11.67 13.14 20.28
C GLY A 217 11.05 11.83 19.79
N THR A 218 9.91 11.86 19.08
CA THR A 218 9.30 10.66 18.50
C THR A 218 9.63 10.53 17.01
N CYS A 219 9.51 9.32 16.45
CA CYS A 219 9.91 9.09 15.07
C CYS A 219 8.99 9.78 14.06
N LEU A 220 9.58 10.27 12.95
CA LEU A 220 8.88 10.88 11.82
C LEU A 220 8.58 9.84 10.74
N ARG A 221 7.36 9.85 10.23
CA ARG A 221 6.93 8.99 9.13
C ARG A 221 6.12 9.77 8.10
N ASP A 222 6.22 9.34 6.85
CA ASP A 222 5.38 9.83 5.76
C ASP A 222 4.06 9.05 5.77
N TYR A 223 2.95 9.77 5.86
CA TYR A 223 1.59 9.20 5.84
C TYR A 223 0.87 9.66 4.58
N ILE A 224 0.50 8.69 3.75
CA ILE A 224 -0.18 8.94 2.48
C ILE A 224 -1.62 8.46 2.53
N HIS A 225 -2.56 9.32 2.13
CA HIS A 225 -3.97 8.97 2.11
C HIS A 225 -4.26 7.88 1.09
N VAL A 226 -5.10 6.93 1.46
CA VAL A 226 -5.41 5.77 0.62
C VAL A 226 -6.08 6.15 -0.72
N GLU A 227 -6.85 7.24 -0.77
CA GLU A 227 -7.41 7.77 -2.03
C GLU A 227 -6.33 8.37 -2.94
N ASP A 228 -5.26 8.96 -2.37
CA ASP A 228 -4.11 9.42 -3.13
C ASP A 228 -3.33 8.23 -3.70
N LEU A 229 -3.13 7.17 -2.92
CA LEU A 229 -2.57 5.92 -3.43
C LEU A 229 -3.40 5.37 -4.59
N ALA A 230 -4.73 5.34 -4.45
CA ALA A 230 -5.62 4.84 -5.48
C ALA A 230 -5.49 5.67 -6.78
N SER A 231 -5.45 7.00 -6.68
CA SER A 231 -5.26 7.89 -7.83
C SER A 231 -3.90 7.69 -8.51
N ALA A 232 -2.84 7.42 -7.73
CA ALA A 232 -1.51 7.12 -8.27
C ALA A 232 -1.49 5.78 -9.04
N HIS A 233 -2.20 4.75 -8.56
CA HIS A 233 -2.34 3.49 -9.31
C HIS A 233 -3.03 3.71 -10.66
N VAL A 234 -4.10 4.52 -10.70
CA VAL A 234 -4.77 4.88 -11.96
C VAL A 234 -3.82 5.63 -12.89
N ALA A 235 -3.08 6.62 -12.38
CA ALA A 235 -2.11 7.37 -13.17
C ALA A 235 -1.00 6.45 -13.73
N ALA A 236 -0.50 5.52 -12.92
CA ALA A 236 0.50 4.53 -13.33
C ALA A 236 -0.02 3.62 -14.46
N ILE A 237 -1.27 3.12 -14.37
CA ILE A 237 -1.89 2.34 -15.43
C ILE A 237 -1.98 3.16 -16.73
N LYS A 238 -2.54 4.37 -16.67
CA LYS A 238 -2.68 5.25 -17.84
C LYS A 238 -1.33 5.53 -18.50
N LYS A 239 -0.31 5.83 -17.70
CA LYS A 239 1.06 6.08 -18.17
C LYS A 239 1.65 4.86 -18.87
N MET A 240 1.56 3.71 -18.24
CA MET A 240 2.14 2.46 -18.76
C MET A 240 1.45 2.02 -20.07
N LEU A 241 0.11 2.16 -20.16
CA LEU A 241 -0.65 1.86 -21.37
C LEU A 241 -0.33 2.80 -22.53
N SER A 242 0.12 4.04 -22.26
CA SER A 242 0.49 5.02 -23.29
C SER A 242 1.93 4.92 -23.76
N GLU A 243 2.87 4.52 -22.88
CA GLU A 243 4.30 4.58 -23.19
C GLU A 243 4.98 3.22 -23.32
N HIS A 244 4.37 2.15 -22.80
CA HIS A 244 4.93 0.81 -22.79
C HIS A 244 6.34 0.75 -22.16
N LYS A 245 6.50 1.43 -21.01
CA LYS A 245 7.76 1.50 -20.25
C LYS A 245 7.55 1.08 -18.80
N SER A 246 8.65 0.58 -18.22
CA SER A 246 8.69 0.20 -16.80
C SER A 246 9.23 1.32 -15.92
N TYR A 247 8.69 1.45 -14.71
CA TYR A 247 9.05 2.47 -13.74
C TYR A 247 9.10 1.90 -12.32
N VAL A 248 9.94 2.52 -11.49
CA VAL A 248 9.92 2.37 -10.03
C VAL A 248 9.72 3.76 -9.46
N ILE A 249 8.68 3.98 -8.66
CA ILE A 249 8.22 5.32 -8.27
C ILE A 249 7.88 5.33 -6.77
N ASN A 250 8.43 6.31 -6.04
CA ASN A 250 8.01 6.61 -4.68
C ASN A 250 6.70 7.38 -4.67
N LEU A 251 5.78 6.96 -3.81
CA LEU A 251 4.57 7.72 -3.51
C LEU A 251 4.66 8.26 -2.08
N SER A 252 4.72 9.56 -1.94
CA SER A 252 5.02 10.28 -0.72
C SER A 252 4.23 11.59 -0.67
N THR A 253 4.07 12.13 0.52
CA THR A 253 3.53 13.49 0.72
C THR A 253 4.62 14.54 0.81
N ASP A 254 5.90 14.16 0.86
CA ASP A 254 7.07 14.97 1.21
C ASP A 254 7.00 15.53 2.66
N ILE A 255 6.05 15.07 3.47
CA ILE A 255 5.78 15.58 4.83
C ILE A 255 6.04 14.47 5.85
N GLY A 256 6.92 14.76 6.80
CA GLY A 256 7.11 13.91 7.97
C GLY A 256 6.14 14.32 9.09
N THR A 257 5.34 13.39 9.57
CA THR A 257 4.50 13.57 10.75
C THR A 257 5.02 12.69 11.88
N SER A 258 5.17 13.25 13.08
CA SER A 258 5.63 12.50 14.25
C SER A 258 4.51 11.67 14.88
N VAL A 259 4.89 10.75 15.78
CA VAL A 259 3.88 9.96 16.51
C VAL A 259 3.03 10.84 17.40
N LEU A 260 3.65 11.83 18.09
CA LEU A 260 2.91 12.76 18.96
C LEU A 260 2.04 13.73 18.16
N GLU A 261 2.50 14.21 17.00
CA GLU A 261 1.66 15.02 16.10
C GLU A 261 0.43 14.25 15.62
N MET A 262 0.58 12.95 15.30
CA MET A 262 -0.56 12.08 14.94
C MET A 262 -1.55 11.94 16.10
N ILE A 263 -1.06 11.72 17.31
CA ILE A 263 -1.91 11.66 18.53
C ILE A 263 -2.66 12.98 18.71
N GLN A 264 -1.98 14.11 18.65
CA GLN A 264 -2.57 15.44 18.79
C GLN A 264 -3.62 15.72 17.70
N SER A 265 -3.37 15.28 16.47
CA SER A 265 -4.32 15.37 15.38
C SER A 265 -5.60 14.58 15.69
N VAL A 266 -5.45 13.33 16.18
CA VAL A 266 -6.61 12.52 16.58
C VAL A 266 -7.37 13.21 17.71
N GLU A 267 -6.70 13.77 18.73
CA GLU A 267 -7.35 14.51 19.82
C GLU A 267 -8.14 15.72 19.30
N ARG A 268 -7.53 16.51 18.40
CA ARG A 268 -8.22 17.68 17.79
C ARG A 268 -9.45 17.29 16.98
N VAL A 269 -9.33 16.23 16.17
CA VAL A 269 -10.41 15.82 15.25
C VAL A 269 -11.55 15.12 15.97
N THR A 270 -11.24 14.30 16.98
CA THR A 270 -12.23 13.47 17.68
C THR A 270 -12.80 14.11 18.92
N GLY A 271 -12.13 15.13 19.49
CA GLY A 271 -12.43 15.70 20.79
C GLY A 271 -12.15 14.74 21.97
N ARG A 272 -11.44 13.64 21.73
CA ARG A 272 -11.17 12.59 22.73
C ARG A 272 -9.70 12.59 23.11
N LYS A 273 -9.41 12.51 24.39
CA LYS A 273 -8.07 12.31 24.91
C LYS A 273 -7.56 10.90 24.57
N ILE A 274 -6.31 10.82 24.13
CA ILE A 274 -5.64 9.56 23.83
C ILE A 274 -4.73 9.18 25.00
N ASN A 275 -5.05 8.06 25.62
CA ASN A 275 -4.20 7.48 26.65
C ASN A 275 -2.99 6.80 26.01
N TYR A 276 -1.77 7.28 26.32
CA TYR A 276 -0.54 6.66 25.82
C TYR A 276 0.55 6.61 26.88
N GLU A 277 1.48 5.70 26.68
CA GLU A 277 2.66 5.50 27.54
C GLU A 277 3.92 5.42 26.67
N MET A 278 4.99 6.08 27.13
CA MET A 278 6.29 5.98 26.48
C MET A 278 6.95 4.64 26.76
N ALA A 279 7.46 4.00 25.73
CA ALA A 279 8.19 2.75 25.78
C ALA A 279 9.60 2.91 25.16
N PRO A 280 10.55 2.04 25.47
CA PRO A 280 11.86 2.05 24.83
C PRO A 280 11.77 1.96 23.31
N ARG A 281 12.79 2.49 22.60
CA ARG A 281 12.88 2.38 21.14
C ARG A 281 12.77 0.92 20.69
N ARG A 282 12.10 0.69 19.57
CA ARG A 282 12.18 -0.60 18.87
C ARG A 282 13.55 -0.73 18.22
N ALA A 283 14.17 -1.90 18.35
CA ALA A 283 15.45 -2.17 17.69
C ALA A 283 15.33 -2.02 16.17
N GLY A 284 16.24 -1.25 15.56
CA GLY A 284 16.26 -1.04 14.11
C GLY A 284 15.21 -0.06 13.57
N ASP A 285 14.46 0.65 14.44
CA ASP A 285 13.47 1.64 13.98
C ASP A 285 14.16 3.00 13.68
N PRO A 286 14.15 3.51 12.43
CA PRO A 286 14.80 4.78 12.08
C PRO A 286 14.08 5.97 12.71
N SER A 287 14.82 7.04 13.04
CA SER A 287 14.24 8.30 13.53
C SER A 287 13.30 8.93 12.51
N THR A 288 13.68 8.91 11.23
CA THR A 288 12.96 9.57 10.14
C THR A 288 12.89 8.68 8.90
N VAL A 289 11.69 8.52 8.38
CA VAL A 289 11.44 7.83 7.10
C VAL A 289 10.45 8.69 6.29
N VAL A 290 11.03 9.58 5.47
CA VAL A 290 10.28 10.53 4.63
C VAL A 290 10.90 10.52 3.25
N ALA A 291 10.05 10.46 2.21
CA ALA A 291 10.51 10.44 0.82
C ALA A 291 10.17 11.73 0.08
N THR A 292 10.62 11.80 -1.18
CA THR A 292 10.20 12.83 -2.12
C THR A 292 9.29 12.27 -3.19
N ASN A 293 8.29 13.06 -3.63
CA ASN A 293 7.37 12.71 -4.71
C ASN A 293 7.74 13.34 -6.06
N LYS A 294 8.93 13.92 -6.17
CA LYS A 294 9.36 14.63 -7.38
C LYS A 294 9.23 13.76 -8.64
N TYR A 295 9.69 12.52 -8.57
CA TYR A 295 9.64 11.60 -9.69
C TYR A 295 8.21 11.16 -10.03
N ALA A 296 7.35 10.94 -9.04
CA ALA A 296 5.93 10.69 -9.26
C ALA A 296 5.25 11.86 -9.99
N LYS A 297 5.56 13.09 -9.61
CA LYS A 297 5.06 14.30 -10.28
C LYS A 297 5.55 14.40 -11.73
N GLU A 298 6.83 14.14 -11.96
CA GLU A 298 7.43 14.18 -13.30
C GLU A 298 6.86 13.11 -14.22
N ILE A 299 6.83 11.85 -13.79
CA ILE A 299 6.46 10.71 -14.62
C ILE A 299 4.96 10.55 -14.75
N LEU A 300 4.23 10.64 -13.65
CA LEU A 300 2.79 10.38 -13.60
C LEU A 300 1.93 11.65 -13.70
N GLY A 301 2.52 12.86 -13.57
CA GLY A 301 1.77 14.08 -13.36
C GLY A 301 0.97 14.07 -12.06
N TRP A 302 1.37 13.23 -11.11
CA TRP A 302 0.63 12.98 -9.87
C TRP A 302 1.24 13.72 -8.67
N SER A 303 0.37 14.23 -7.81
CA SER A 303 0.72 14.76 -6.49
C SER A 303 -0.38 14.41 -5.51
N PRO A 304 -0.08 14.19 -4.22
CA PRO A 304 -1.08 13.90 -3.21
C PRO A 304 -2.01 15.10 -3.02
N LYS A 305 -3.28 14.84 -2.77
CA LYS A 305 -4.31 15.85 -2.44
C LYS A 305 -4.42 16.06 -0.94
N TYR A 306 -4.27 14.99 -0.17
CA TYR A 306 -4.38 15.02 1.29
C TYR A 306 -3.00 15.25 1.91
N THR A 307 -2.68 16.50 2.21
CA THR A 307 -1.42 16.91 2.85
C THR A 307 -1.61 17.36 4.30
N ASN A 308 -2.85 17.59 4.71
CA ASN A 308 -3.20 17.95 6.07
C ASN A 308 -3.57 16.70 6.88
N ILE A 309 -2.82 16.42 7.94
CA ILE A 309 -3.02 15.24 8.77
C ILE A 309 -4.40 15.19 9.44
N ASP A 310 -4.98 16.34 9.81
CA ASP A 310 -6.30 16.41 10.42
C ASP A 310 -7.41 16.00 9.43
N GLU A 311 -7.25 16.30 8.13
CA GLU A 311 -8.16 15.83 7.08
C GLU A 311 -8.08 14.32 6.92
N ILE A 312 -6.87 13.76 6.91
CA ILE A 312 -6.62 12.31 6.83
C ILE A 312 -7.27 11.59 8.03
N VAL A 313 -7.02 12.09 9.23
CA VAL A 313 -7.60 11.58 10.48
C VAL A 313 -9.12 11.63 10.45
N ARG A 314 -9.70 12.71 9.92
CA ARG A 314 -11.16 12.89 9.81
C ARG A 314 -11.82 11.81 8.95
N THR A 315 -11.19 11.42 7.84
CA THR A 315 -11.75 10.33 6.99
C THR A 315 -11.81 9.00 7.73
N THR A 316 -10.79 8.70 8.56
CA THR A 316 -10.78 7.51 9.41
C THR A 316 -11.82 7.61 10.52
N TRP A 317 -11.91 8.76 11.20
CA TRP A 317 -12.87 8.97 12.28
C TRP A 317 -14.31 8.85 11.82
N ASN A 318 -14.64 9.39 10.65
CA ASN A 318 -15.98 9.31 10.07
C ASN A 318 -16.44 7.85 9.86
N LEU A 319 -15.51 6.92 9.65
CA LEU A 319 -15.84 5.49 9.57
C LEU A 319 -16.07 4.89 10.96
N GLU A 320 -15.36 5.37 12.00
CA GLU A 320 -15.46 4.82 13.36
C GLU A 320 -16.79 5.19 14.06
N VAL A 321 -17.40 6.31 13.71
CA VAL A 321 -18.61 6.83 14.34
C VAL A 321 -19.90 6.55 13.57
N LYS A 322 -19.79 5.88 12.41
CA LYS A 322 -20.93 5.31 11.68
C LYS A 322 -21.29 3.96 12.25
#